data_5aa0d8a554a28ac4fc61bc84befe290f
#
_entry.id   5aa0d8a554a28ac4fc61bc84befe290f
#
_cell.length_a   1.000
_cell.length_b   1.000
_cell.length_c   1.000
_cell.angle_alpha   90.00
_cell.angle_beta   90.00
_cell.angle_gamma   90.00
#
_symmetry.space_group_name_H-M   'P 1'
#
loop_
_entity.id
_entity.type
_entity.pdbx_description
1 polymer ?
#
loop_
_entity_poly.entity_id
_entity_poly.type
_entity_poly.pdbx_seq_one_letter_code
_entity_poly.pdbx_strand_id
1 'polypeptide(L)'
;TKFPNESYLPGGNGAYLWDDTRELLSHADITFGNLEGTVLDGEGDQKTCSNPKACYLFKMPTRLTSNLVEAGFDLISLANNHANDFGTPGRISTQRTLDSLGLVYSGAIEQPYTTAKIGHLKVGFVSFAPNRGTLTFYDEDRAIEIIQKLDSISDIVVVSVHGGAEGSKNMHVTRKREFYYGEDRGNIYAFSHKLIDYGADIIIGHGPHVVRGLEVYKNKLIAYSLGNFLTYGRFNLRGVSGEAPLLDVKLDPEGNFLTGQIHSFYQSYSLG
;
A
#
# COMPACT_ATOMS: atom_id res chain seq x y z
N THR A 1 -12.42 -22.93 13.23
CA THR A 1 -11.46 -23.07 12.12
C THR A 1 -10.25 -22.23 12.45
N LYS A 2 -9.04 -22.82 12.46
CA LYS A 2 -7.81 -22.05 12.66
C LYS A 2 -7.65 -21.10 11.48
N PHE A 3 -7.28 -19.84 11.73
CA PHE A 3 -7.07 -18.82 10.72
C PHE A 3 -5.59 -18.38 10.72
N PRO A 4 -4.92 -18.25 9.54
CA PRO A 4 -5.42 -18.68 8.23
C PRO A 4 -5.49 -20.21 8.13
N ASN A 5 -6.36 -20.70 7.27
CA ASN A 5 -6.35 -22.11 6.91
C ASN A 5 -5.18 -22.35 5.95
N GLU A 6 -4.33 -23.34 6.21
CA GLU A 6 -3.17 -23.66 5.38
C GLU A 6 -3.51 -23.89 3.91
N SER A 7 -4.72 -24.37 3.59
CA SER A 7 -5.18 -24.53 2.21
C SER A 7 -5.37 -23.22 1.44
N TYR A 8 -5.31 -22.09 2.11
CA TYR A 8 -5.41 -20.75 1.52
C TYR A 8 -4.05 -20.04 1.43
N LEU A 9 -3.00 -20.73 1.78
CA LEU A 9 -1.64 -20.21 1.72
C LEU A 9 -0.89 -20.85 0.54
N PRO A 10 0.07 -20.14 -0.07
CA PRO A 10 0.88 -20.70 -1.13
C PRO A 10 1.69 -21.90 -0.65
N GLY A 11 1.88 -22.87 -1.54
CA GLY A 11 2.73 -24.02 -1.27
C GLY A 11 4.18 -23.62 -1.00
N GLY A 12 4.90 -24.40 -0.22
CA GLY A 12 6.28 -24.10 0.17
C GLY A 12 6.38 -22.79 0.96
N ASN A 13 7.31 -21.93 0.57
CA ASN A 13 7.50 -20.60 1.13
C ASN A 13 6.84 -19.47 0.30
N GLY A 14 6.17 -19.80 -0.80
CA GLY A 14 5.52 -18.82 -1.68
C GLY A 14 6.46 -18.00 -2.57
N ALA A 15 7.76 -18.30 -2.60
CA ALA A 15 8.76 -17.54 -3.36
C ALA A 15 8.48 -17.52 -4.87
N TYR A 16 7.90 -18.60 -5.41
CA TYR A 16 7.55 -18.72 -6.82
C TYR A 16 6.53 -17.69 -7.32
N LEU A 17 5.78 -17.09 -6.42
CA LEU A 17 4.78 -16.06 -6.78
C LEU A 17 5.42 -14.76 -7.30
N TRP A 18 6.71 -14.59 -7.09
CA TRP A 18 7.49 -13.41 -7.51
C TRP A 18 8.32 -13.67 -8.77
N ASP A 19 8.31 -14.89 -9.34
CA ASP A 19 9.25 -15.27 -10.40
C ASP A 19 9.16 -14.35 -11.63
N ASP A 20 7.95 -13.92 -12.02
CA ASP A 20 7.73 -13.04 -13.17
C ASP A 20 8.05 -11.56 -12.89
N THR A 21 8.17 -11.14 -11.63
CA THR A 21 8.26 -9.72 -11.24
C THR A 21 9.51 -9.37 -10.46
N ARG A 22 10.19 -10.35 -9.85
CA ARG A 22 11.36 -10.15 -8.98
C ARG A 22 12.47 -9.33 -9.66
N GLU A 23 12.78 -9.63 -10.91
CA GLU A 23 13.82 -8.92 -11.64
C GLU A 23 13.50 -7.43 -11.75
N LEU A 24 12.28 -7.07 -12.11
CA LEU A 24 11.84 -5.68 -12.22
C LEU A 24 11.85 -4.97 -10.85
N LEU A 25 11.35 -5.63 -9.82
CA LEU A 25 11.29 -5.07 -8.46
C LEU A 25 12.69 -4.84 -7.88
N SER A 26 13.62 -5.77 -8.09
CA SER A 26 14.97 -5.70 -7.52
C SER A 26 15.93 -4.76 -8.27
N HIS A 27 15.59 -4.29 -9.48
CA HIS A 27 16.42 -3.38 -10.26
C HIS A 27 16.16 -1.89 -9.96
N ALA A 28 15.08 -1.55 -9.29
CA ALA A 28 14.79 -0.18 -8.90
C ALA A 28 15.70 0.27 -7.75
N ASP A 29 16.00 1.57 -7.70
CA ASP A 29 16.71 2.17 -6.56
C ASP A 29 15.87 2.12 -5.28
N ILE A 30 14.54 2.20 -5.42
CA ILE A 30 13.55 2.14 -4.33
C ILE A 30 12.33 1.36 -4.82
N THR A 31 11.97 0.29 -4.14
CA THR A 31 10.76 -0.49 -4.41
C THR A 31 9.74 -0.34 -3.29
N PHE A 32 8.55 0.08 -3.67
CA PHE A 32 7.43 0.34 -2.76
C PHE A 32 6.29 -0.67 -2.96
N GLY A 33 5.61 -1.04 -1.85
CA GLY A 33 4.38 -1.83 -1.87
C GLY A 33 3.42 -1.52 -0.72
N ASN A 34 2.13 -1.78 -0.95
CA ASN A 34 1.11 -1.77 0.12
C ASN A 34 0.92 -3.20 0.65
N LEU A 35 1.20 -3.42 1.92
CA LEU A 35 0.95 -4.69 2.60
C LEU A 35 -0.45 -4.65 3.22
N GLU A 36 -1.44 -5.10 2.45
CA GLU A 36 -2.84 -5.09 2.87
C GLU A 36 -3.19 -6.32 3.70
N GLY A 37 -3.14 -6.13 5.01
CA GLY A 37 -3.40 -7.19 5.98
C GLY A 37 -2.45 -7.15 7.17
N THR A 38 -2.55 -8.18 7.98
CA THR A 38 -1.79 -8.34 9.21
C THR A 38 -0.80 -9.50 9.09
N VAL A 39 0.45 -9.28 9.46
CA VAL A 39 1.45 -10.36 9.61
C VAL A 39 1.44 -10.84 11.05
N LEU A 40 0.92 -12.05 11.27
CA LEU A 40 0.71 -12.58 12.61
C LEU A 40 0.68 -14.10 12.63
N ASP A 41 1.45 -14.72 13.51
CA ASP A 41 1.30 -16.10 13.88
C ASP A 41 0.38 -16.23 15.12
N GLY A 42 -0.38 -17.32 15.19
CA GLY A 42 -1.31 -17.54 16.30
C GLY A 42 -2.58 -16.70 16.22
N GLU A 43 -3.19 -16.43 17.35
CA GLU A 43 -4.43 -15.69 17.50
C GLU A 43 -4.16 -14.20 17.71
N GLY A 44 -5.11 -13.37 17.38
CA GLY A 44 -5.09 -11.92 17.65
C GLY A 44 -6.50 -11.44 17.94
N ASP A 45 -6.65 -10.16 18.23
CA ASP A 45 -7.94 -9.53 18.51
C ASP A 45 -8.68 -9.28 17.20
N GLN A 46 -9.46 -10.26 16.74
CA GLN A 46 -10.20 -10.17 15.48
C GLN A 46 -11.19 -9.00 15.51
N LYS A 47 -11.16 -8.17 14.47
CA LYS A 47 -12.15 -7.11 14.31
C LYS A 47 -13.56 -7.69 14.20
N THR A 48 -14.53 -6.96 14.73
CA THR A 48 -15.96 -7.21 14.52
C THR A 48 -16.50 -6.22 13.49
N CYS A 49 -17.31 -6.71 12.57
CA CYS A 49 -17.93 -5.88 11.53
C CYS A 49 -19.43 -5.76 11.80
N SER A 50 -20.01 -4.61 11.44
CA SER A 50 -21.46 -4.37 11.52
C SER A 50 -22.26 -5.36 10.67
N ASN A 51 -21.69 -5.79 9.53
CA ASN A 51 -22.23 -6.87 8.71
C ASN A 51 -21.28 -8.09 8.73
N PRO A 52 -21.60 -9.14 9.52
CA PRO A 52 -20.73 -10.32 9.59
C PRO A 52 -20.57 -11.09 8.28
N LYS A 53 -21.52 -10.94 7.33
CA LYS A 53 -21.46 -11.60 6.01
C LYS A 53 -20.49 -10.91 5.04
N ALA A 54 -20.14 -9.66 5.34
CA ALA A 54 -19.17 -8.87 4.58
C ALA A 54 -17.92 -8.53 5.41
N CYS A 55 -17.62 -9.36 6.42
CA CYS A 55 -16.47 -9.18 7.28
C CYS A 55 -15.28 -10.01 6.76
N TYR A 56 -14.34 -9.34 6.14
CA TYR A 56 -13.12 -9.97 5.63
C TYR A 56 -11.97 -9.66 6.58
N LEU A 57 -11.17 -10.68 6.89
CA LEU A 57 -9.99 -10.59 7.74
C LEU A 57 -8.78 -11.09 6.96
N PHE A 58 -7.76 -10.24 6.83
CA PHE A 58 -6.54 -10.57 6.10
C PHE A 58 -5.39 -10.80 7.07
N LYS A 59 -4.80 -11.98 6.94
CA LYS A 59 -3.70 -12.41 7.80
C LYS A 59 -2.74 -13.29 7.03
N MET A 60 -1.46 -12.95 7.14
CA MET A 60 -0.34 -13.71 6.57
C MET A 60 0.56 -14.23 7.71
N PRO A 61 1.02 -15.49 7.67
CA PRO A 61 2.02 -15.99 8.61
C PRO A 61 3.36 -15.27 8.44
N THR A 62 4.08 -15.06 9.55
CA THR A 62 5.37 -14.35 9.55
C THR A 62 6.40 -14.98 8.62
N ARG A 63 6.39 -16.33 8.47
CA ARG A 63 7.29 -17.08 7.59
C ARG A 63 7.27 -16.69 6.11
N LEU A 64 6.18 -16.05 5.65
CA LEU A 64 6.05 -15.64 4.24
C LEU A 64 6.58 -14.22 4.00
N THR A 65 6.86 -13.46 5.04
CA THR A 65 7.22 -12.04 4.89
C THR A 65 8.63 -11.84 4.33
N SER A 66 9.55 -12.81 4.50
CA SER A 66 10.89 -12.77 3.89
C SER A 66 10.85 -12.64 2.37
N ASN A 67 9.78 -13.12 1.73
CA ASN A 67 9.59 -12.96 0.29
C ASN A 67 9.56 -11.50 -0.17
N LEU A 68 9.17 -10.55 0.69
CA LEU A 68 9.21 -9.13 0.37
C LEU A 68 10.66 -8.64 0.19
N VAL A 69 11.56 -9.07 1.07
CA VAL A 69 13.00 -8.75 0.96
C VAL A 69 13.60 -9.43 -0.27
N GLU A 70 13.28 -10.71 -0.49
CA GLU A 70 13.76 -11.48 -1.64
C GLU A 70 13.25 -10.93 -2.98
N ALA A 71 12.08 -10.29 -2.99
CA ALA A 71 11.53 -9.61 -4.15
C ALA A 71 12.10 -8.18 -4.35
N GLY A 72 12.83 -7.64 -3.37
CA GLY A 72 13.50 -6.34 -3.49
C GLY A 72 12.71 -5.16 -2.93
N PHE A 73 11.71 -5.37 -2.08
CA PHE A 73 10.98 -4.25 -1.46
C PHE A 73 11.82 -3.51 -0.42
N ASP A 74 11.71 -2.18 -0.42
CA ASP A 74 12.34 -1.26 0.53
C ASP A 74 11.30 -0.57 1.42
N LEU A 75 10.22 -0.06 0.83
CA LEU A 75 9.17 0.72 1.50
C LEU A 75 7.84 -0.02 1.53
N ILE A 76 7.28 -0.19 2.72
CA ILE A 76 6.01 -0.91 2.92
C ILE A 76 4.97 0.01 3.57
N SER A 77 3.85 0.25 2.86
CA SER A 77 2.69 0.91 3.46
C SER A 77 1.90 -0.05 4.33
N LEU A 78 1.62 0.36 5.57
CA LEU A 78 0.74 -0.32 6.51
C LEU A 78 -0.59 0.42 6.70
N ALA A 79 -0.81 1.54 6.00
CA ALA A 79 -2.06 2.27 6.06
C ALA A 79 -3.06 1.69 5.04
N ASN A 80 -3.99 0.86 5.53
CA ASN A 80 -5.08 0.28 4.75
C ASN A 80 -6.24 -0.17 5.66
N ASN A 81 -7.36 -0.57 5.06
CA ASN A 81 -8.57 -1.01 5.77
C ASN A 81 -8.43 -2.37 6.48
N HIS A 82 -7.34 -3.10 6.24
CA HIS A 82 -7.02 -4.38 6.88
C HIS A 82 -5.90 -4.29 7.93
N ALA A 83 -5.31 -3.11 8.13
CA ALA A 83 -4.23 -2.89 9.10
C ALA A 83 -4.60 -3.28 10.53
N ASN A 84 -5.87 -3.15 10.90
CA ASN A 84 -6.37 -3.42 12.25
C ASN A 84 -7.25 -4.68 12.34
N ASP A 85 -7.15 -5.61 11.41
CA ASP A 85 -7.97 -6.82 11.37
C ASP A 85 -7.80 -7.70 12.62
N PHE A 86 -6.61 -7.65 13.25
CA PHE A 86 -6.27 -8.38 14.46
C PHE A 86 -5.82 -7.46 15.60
N GLY A 87 -6.38 -6.25 15.64
CA GLY A 87 -6.16 -5.28 16.69
C GLY A 87 -4.70 -4.85 16.88
N THR A 88 -4.40 -4.34 18.07
CA THR A 88 -3.04 -3.91 18.43
C THR A 88 -2.02 -5.08 18.37
N PRO A 89 -2.32 -6.30 18.86
CA PRO A 89 -1.40 -7.42 18.72
C PRO A 89 -0.98 -7.69 17.28
N GLY A 90 -1.93 -7.63 16.34
CA GLY A 90 -1.68 -7.82 14.91
C GLY A 90 -0.76 -6.73 14.34
N ARG A 91 -1.06 -5.45 14.62
CA ARG A 91 -0.21 -4.34 14.16
C ARG A 91 1.22 -4.43 14.71
N ILE A 92 1.38 -4.69 16.01
CA ILE A 92 2.70 -4.82 16.62
C ILE A 92 3.47 -6.02 16.07
N SER A 93 2.79 -7.15 15.82
CA SER A 93 3.41 -8.32 15.18
C SER A 93 3.91 -7.98 13.78
N THR A 94 3.09 -7.28 12.98
CA THR A 94 3.46 -6.84 11.64
C THR A 94 4.71 -5.96 11.68
N GLN A 95 4.72 -4.93 12.52
CA GLN A 95 5.85 -4.00 12.65
C GLN A 95 7.13 -4.74 13.09
N ARG A 96 7.06 -5.56 14.14
CA ARG A 96 8.21 -6.35 14.60
C ARG A 96 8.78 -7.28 13.53
N THR A 97 7.91 -7.88 12.72
CA THR A 97 8.34 -8.75 11.63
C THR A 97 9.08 -7.94 10.56
N LEU A 98 8.55 -6.77 10.16
CA LEU A 98 9.21 -5.89 9.20
C LEU A 98 10.53 -5.35 9.75
N ASP A 99 10.58 -4.95 11.02
CA ASP A 99 11.82 -4.53 11.72
C ASP A 99 12.89 -5.61 11.66
N SER A 100 12.51 -6.87 11.95
CA SER A 100 13.45 -8.01 11.94
C SER A 100 14.02 -8.31 10.56
N LEU A 101 13.33 -7.88 9.50
CA LEU A 101 13.72 -8.03 8.10
C LEU A 101 14.41 -6.79 7.54
N GLY A 102 14.51 -5.71 8.31
CA GLY A 102 15.12 -4.45 7.88
C GLY A 102 14.27 -3.67 6.87
N LEU A 103 12.98 -3.99 6.73
CA LEU A 103 12.06 -3.28 5.84
C LEU A 103 11.59 -1.96 6.46
N VAL A 104 11.59 -0.91 5.65
CA VAL A 104 11.10 0.41 6.05
C VAL A 104 9.58 0.47 5.86
N TYR A 105 8.85 0.92 6.87
CA TYR A 105 7.38 1.01 6.79
C TYR A 105 6.82 2.29 7.43
N SER A 106 5.58 2.63 7.08
CA SER A 106 4.84 3.73 7.67
C SER A 106 3.33 3.50 7.62
N GLY A 107 2.57 4.35 8.33
CA GLY A 107 1.11 4.41 8.25
C GLY A 107 0.36 3.69 9.36
N ALA A 108 1.01 2.83 10.15
CA ALA A 108 0.46 2.37 11.42
C ALA A 108 0.43 3.55 12.42
N ILE A 109 -0.57 3.58 13.31
CA ILE A 109 -0.68 4.68 14.29
C ILE A 109 0.54 4.76 15.22
N GLU A 110 1.21 3.65 15.46
CA GLU A 110 2.45 3.57 16.24
C GLU A 110 3.68 4.07 15.48
N GLN A 111 3.66 3.98 14.12
CA GLN A 111 4.71 4.43 13.21
C GLN A 111 4.07 5.14 12.01
N PRO A 112 3.55 6.37 12.20
CA PRO A 112 2.76 7.06 11.16
C PRO A 112 3.58 7.47 9.95
N TYR A 113 4.84 7.86 10.15
CA TYR A 113 5.79 8.22 9.11
C TYR A 113 7.21 7.83 9.54
N THR A 114 8.14 7.80 8.60
CA THR A 114 9.54 7.47 8.86
C THR A 114 10.48 8.18 7.89
N THR A 115 11.77 8.14 8.18
CA THR A 115 12.82 8.46 7.22
C THR A 115 13.81 7.30 7.17
N ALA A 116 14.30 6.99 5.99
CA ALA A 116 15.30 5.95 5.79
C ALA A 116 16.38 6.42 4.81
N LYS A 117 17.58 5.88 4.96
CA LYS A 117 18.62 6.02 3.95
C LYS A 117 18.57 4.79 3.04
N ILE A 118 18.27 5.02 1.75
CA ILE A 118 18.23 3.98 0.72
C ILE A 118 19.25 4.37 -0.33
N GLY A 119 20.30 3.55 -0.49
CA GLY A 119 21.46 3.94 -1.29
C GLY A 119 22.10 5.23 -0.77
N HIS A 120 22.11 6.27 -1.61
CA HIS A 120 22.63 7.59 -1.27
C HIS A 120 21.53 8.59 -0.86
N LEU A 121 20.25 8.24 -1.07
CA LEU A 121 19.09 9.10 -0.83
C LEU A 121 18.60 8.97 0.61
N LYS A 122 18.19 10.09 1.19
CA LYS A 122 17.38 10.13 2.41
C LYS A 122 15.92 10.28 2.02
N VAL A 123 15.16 9.22 2.22
CA VAL A 123 13.76 9.11 1.83
C VAL A 123 12.86 9.40 3.02
N GLY A 124 11.94 10.37 2.88
CA GLY A 124 10.81 10.55 3.77
C GLY A 124 9.65 9.67 3.29
N PHE A 125 9.05 8.91 4.21
CA PHE A 125 7.96 8.00 3.84
C PHE A 125 6.78 8.13 4.79
N VAL A 126 5.59 8.37 4.24
CA VAL A 126 4.35 8.47 5.00
C VAL A 126 3.19 7.78 4.26
N SER A 127 2.30 7.14 5.03
CA SER A 127 1.15 6.43 4.45
C SER A 127 -0.13 6.78 5.20
N PHE A 128 -1.21 7.02 4.45
CA PHE A 128 -2.50 7.46 4.97
C PHE A 128 -3.64 6.51 4.59
N ALA A 129 -4.59 6.29 5.51
CA ALA A 129 -5.84 5.61 5.25
C ALA A 129 -6.95 6.15 6.17
N PRO A 130 -8.26 5.96 5.86
CA PRO A 130 -9.33 6.46 6.72
C PRO A 130 -9.60 5.57 7.94
N ASN A 131 -8.91 4.44 8.06
CA ASN A 131 -9.30 3.34 8.91
C ASN A 131 -8.64 3.39 10.29
N ARG A 132 -9.27 2.72 11.26
CA ARG A 132 -8.76 2.62 12.63
C ARG A 132 -7.39 1.91 12.66
N GLY A 133 -6.46 2.45 13.44
CA GLY A 133 -5.10 1.91 13.61
C GLY A 133 -4.11 2.44 12.58
N THR A 134 -4.53 3.35 11.72
CA THR A 134 -3.69 3.99 10.71
C THR A 134 -3.61 5.51 10.91
N LEU A 135 -2.62 6.15 10.27
CA LEU A 135 -2.59 7.60 10.14
C LEU A 135 -3.72 8.01 9.19
N THR A 136 -4.63 8.85 9.70
CA THR A 136 -5.81 9.27 8.92
C THR A 136 -5.52 10.43 7.98
N PHE A 137 -6.14 10.42 6.81
CA PHE A 137 -6.12 11.55 5.88
C PHE A 137 -7.23 12.59 6.16
N TYR A 138 -8.10 12.38 7.14
CA TYR A 138 -9.11 13.36 7.52
C TYR A 138 -8.55 14.50 8.37
N ASP A 139 -7.44 14.30 9.04
CA ASP A 139 -6.68 15.35 9.73
C ASP A 139 -5.68 15.95 8.74
N GLU A 140 -6.20 16.82 7.87
CA GLU A 140 -5.41 17.44 6.81
C GLU A 140 -4.30 18.33 7.34
N ASP A 141 -4.54 19.04 8.45
CA ASP A 141 -3.53 19.91 9.07
C ASP A 141 -2.35 19.06 9.56
N ARG A 142 -2.64 17.95 10.22
CA ARG A 142 -1.62 16.99 10.65
C ARG A 142 -0.87 16.36 9.46
N ALA A 143 -1.57 16.04 8.38
CA ALA A 143 -0.95 15.52 7.18
C ALA A 143 0.03 16.54 6.57
N ILE A 144 -0.36 17.79 6.46
CA ILE A 144 0.49 18.90 5.98
C ILE A 144 1.73 19.06 6.85
N GLU A 145 1.58 19.11 8.20
CA GLU A 145 2.71 19.21 9.12
C GLU A 145 3.73 18.08 8.89
N ILE A 146 3.25 16.84 8.70
CA ILE A 146 4.11 15.69 8.46
C ILE A 146 4.85 15.82 7.12
N ILE A 147 4.14 16.21 6.04
CA ILE A 147 4.76 16.38 4.72
C ILE A 147 5.84 17.46 4.78
N GLN A 148 5.54 18.65 5.30
CA GLN A 148 6.52 19.75 5.42
C GLN A 148 7.73 19.36 6.27
N LYS A 149 7.51 18.59 7.33
CA LYS A 149 8.62 18.06 8.14
C LYS A 149 9.48 17.10 7.32
N LEU A 150 8.87 16.15 6.59
CA LEU A 150 9.60 15.18 5.79
C LEU A 150 10.36 15.87 4.65
N ASP A 151 9.73 16.82 3.95
CA ASP A 151 10.34 17.63 2.89
C ASP A 151 11.59 18.37 3.39
N SER A 152 11.52 18.96 4.59
CA SER A 152 12.64 19.69 5.18
C SER A 152 13.86 18.85 5.58
N ILE A 153 13.71 17.53 5.70
CA ILE A 153 14.75 16.62 6.22
C ILE A 153 15.08 15.45 5.28
N SER A 154 14.48 15.36 4.11
CA SER A 154 14.65 14.25 3.16
C SER A 154 14.95 14.80 1.77
N ASP A 155 15.56 13.96 0.94
CA ASP A 155 15.82 14.28 -0.47
C ASP A 155 14.58 14.05 -1.32
N ILE A 156 13.79 13.01 -0.98
CA ILE A 156 12.56 12.61 -1.67
C ILE A 156 11.49 12.25 -0.63
N VAL A 157 10.25 12.73 -0.83
CA VAL A 157 9.09 12.40 0.01
C VAL A 157 8.13 11.48 -0.76
N VAL A 158 8.08 10.22 -0.36
CA VAL A 158 7.17 9.20 -0.89
C VAL A 158 5.92 9.12 -0.03
N VAL A 159 4.77 9.22 -0.66
CA VAL A 159 3.48 9.17 0.02
C VAL A 159 2.62 8.04 -0.52
N SER A 160 2.05 7.24 0.39
CA SER A 160 1.02 6.26 0.06
C SER A 160 -0.34 6.71 0.57
N VAL A 161 -1.38 6.53 -0.25
CA VAL A 161 -2.76 6.86 0.12
C VAL A 161 -3.68 5.68 -0.19
N HIS A 162 -4.30 5.12 0.85
CA HIS A 162 -5.29 4.05 0.70
C HIS A 162 -6.70 4.61 0.87
N GLY A 163 -7.42 4.80 -0.23
CA GLY A 163 -8.76 5.39 -0.20
C GLY A 163 -9.46 5.32 -1.56
N GLY A 164 -10.66 5.89 -1.64
CA GLY A 164 -11.52 5.80 -2.82
C GLY A 164 -12.45 4.58 -2.79
N ALA A 165 -13.53 4.62 -3.57
CA ALA A 165 -14.51 3.56 -3.68
C ALA A 165 -13.97 2.36 -4.47
N GLU A 166 -14.39 1.14 -4.11
CA GLU A 166 -13.85 -0.11 -4.64
C GLU A 166 -14.60 -0.62 -5.87
N GLY A 167 -13.88 -1.39 -6.69
CA GLY A 167 -14.41 -2.27 -7.73
C GLY A 167 -14.56 -1.64 -9.12
N SER A 168 -14.94 -2.47 -10.08
CA SER A 168 -14.95 -2.17 -11.52
C SER A 168 -15.82 -0.97 -11.95
N LYS A 169 -16.77 -0.55 -11.12
CA LYS A 169 -17.60 0.64 -11.38
C LYS A 169 -16.92 1.94 -10.98
N ASN A 170 -15.79 1.87 -10.27
CA ASN A 170 -15.09 2.99 -9.67
C ASN A 170 -13.67 3.16 -10.25
N MET A 171 -13.46 2.80 -11.51
CA MET A 171 -12.15 2.92 -12.19
C MET A 171 -11.73 4.37 -12.46
N HIS A 172 -12.68 5.30 -12.53
CA HIS A 172 -12.39 6.70 -12.80
C HIS A 172 -12.24 7.53 -11.54
N VAL A 173 -11.28 8.45 -11.55
CA VAL A 173 -11.08 9.43 -10.48
C VAL A 173 -12.20 10.47 -10.55
N THR A 174 -13.02 10.56 -9.49
CA THR A 174 -14.23 11.38 -9.50
C THR A 174 -14.01 12.84 -9.13
N ARG A 175 -12.86 13.21 -8.59
CA ARG A 175 -12.54 14.54 -8.00
C ARG A 175 -13.49 14.96 -6.87
N LYS A 176 -14.20 13.99 -6.30
CA LYS A 176 -15.18 14.19 -5.23
C LYS A 176 -14.88 13.24 -4.06
N ARG A 177 -15.52 13.49 -2.91
CA ARG A 177 -15.56 12.54 -1.81
C ARG A 177 -16.30 11.27 -2.25
N GLU A 178 -15.67 10.15 -2.03
CA GLU A 178 -16.18 8.84 -2.42
C GLU A 178 -16.65 8.05 -1.19
N PHE A 179 -17.67 7.21 -1.40
CA PHE A 179 -18.24 6.35 -0.37
C PHE A 179 -18.32 4.92 -0.87
N TYR A 180 -18.05 3.95 0.03
CA TYR A 180 -18.19 2.53 -0.29
C TYR A 180 -18.76 1.77 0.89
N TYR A 181 -19.88 1.05 0.70
CA TYR A 181 -20.64 0.40 1.76
C TYR A 181 -20.96 1.30 2.96
N GLY A 182 -21.21 2.58 2.73
CA GLY A 182 -21.48 3.57 3.77
C GLY A 182 -20.25 4.13 4.48
N GLU A 183 -19.07 3.63 4.19
CA GLU A 183 -17.81 4.18 4.66
C GLU A 183 -17.37 5.35 3.78
N ASP A 184 -16.96 6.42 4.41
CA ASP A 184 -16.29 7.52 3.72
C ASP A 184 -14.89 7.05 3.29
N ARG A 185 -14.58 7.19 2.00
CA ARG A 185 -13.30 6.77 1.40
C ARG A 185 -12.47 7.96 0.91
N GLY A 186 -12.89 9.18 1.30
CA GLY A 186 -12.17 10.43 1.05
C GLY A 186 -12.34 11.02 -0.35
N ASN A 187 -11.78 12.21 -0.52
CA ASN A 187 -11.52 12.84 -1.82
C ASN A 187 -10.03 12.72 -2.13
N ILE A 188 -9.63 11.58 -2.68
CA ILE A 188 -8.21 11.27 -2.90
C ILE A 188 -7.56 12.23 -3.91
N TYR A 189 -8.34 12.72 -4.89
CA TYR A 189 -7.88 13.73 -5.83
C TYR A 189 -7.42 15.02 -5.11
N ALA A 190 -8.31 15.62 -4.33
CA ALA A 190 -8.01 16.88 -3.63
C ALA A 190 -6.91 16.69 -2.58
N PHE A 191 -6.92 15.56 -1.87
CA PHE A 191 -5.92 15.24 -0.87
C PHE A 191 -4.53 15.07 -1.50
N SER A 192 -4.39 14.32 -2.59
CA SER A 192 -3.12 14.12 -3.30
C SER A 192 -2.53 15.44 -3.80
N HIS A 193 -3.36 16.29 -4.42
CA HIS A 193 -2.93 17.62 -4.87
C HIS A 193 -2.42 18.47 -3.71
N LYS A 194 -3.15 18.46 -2.59
CA LYS A 194 -2.75 19.18 -1.38
C LYS A 194 -1.39 18.71 -0.86
N LEU A 195 -1.15 17.40 -0.78
CA LEU A 195 0.14 16.89 -0.28
C LEU A 195 1.31 17.29 -1.18
N ILE A 196 1.12 17.29 -2.51
CA ILE A 196 2.14 17.81 -3.44
C ILE A 196 2.38 19.31 -3.24
N ASP A 197 1.33 20.09 -3.02
CA ASP A 197 1.44 21.53 -2.77
C ASP A 197 2.27 21.86 -1.52
N TYR A 198 2.41 20.89 -0.60
CA TYR A 198 3.15 21.03 0.65
C TYR A 198 4.45 20.22 0.72
N GLY A 199 4.93 19.63 -0.41
CA GLY A 199 6.27 19.06 -0.52
C GLY A 199 6.33 17.54 -0.71
N ALA A 200 5.22 16.87 -1.07
CA ALA A 200 5.29 15.48 -1.50
C ALA A 200 5.81 15.38 -2.94
N ASP A 201 6.70 14.41 -3.22
CA ASP A 201 7.31 14.20 -4.54
C ASP A 201 6.58 13.18 -5.39
N ILE A 202 6.03 12.15 -4.76
CA ILE A 202 5.26 11.11 -5.44
C ILE A 202 4.12 10.61 -4.56
N ILE A 203 2.94 10.45 -5.16
CA ILE A 203 1.76 9.87 -4.50
C ILE A 203 1.43 8.52 -5.13
N ILE A 204 1.33 7.47 -4.30
CA ILE A 204 1.00 6.12 -4.73
C ILE A 204 -0.28 5.67 -4.03
N GLY A 205 -1.35 5.54 -4.81
CA GLY A 205 -2.70 5.23 -4.34
C GLY A 205 -3.03 3.75 -4.36
N HIS A 206 -3.84 3.35 -3.36
CA HIS A 206 -4.40 2.01 -3.19
C HIS A 206 -5.82 2.09 -2.64
N GLY A 207 -6.54 0.97 -2.58
CA GLY A 207 -7.87 0.83 -1.98
C GLY A 207 -8.99 0.53 -2.96
N PRO A 208 -9.04 1.09 -4.17
CA PRO A 208 -10.08 0.77 -5.15
C PRO A 208 -10.08 -0.66 -5.67
N HIS A 209 -8.99 -1.43 -5.50
CA HIS A 209 -8.80 -2.79 -6.01
C HIS A 209 -8.96 -2.92 -7.54
N VAL A 210 -8.86 -1.80 -8.23
CA VAL A 210 -8.82 -1.66 -9.68
C VAL A 210 -7.84 -0.56 -10.04
N VAL A 211 -7.26 -0.64 -11.22
CA VAL A 211 -6.35 0.40 -11.72
C VAL A 211 -7.13 1.68 -12.00
N ARG A 212 -6.60 2.81 -11.55
CA ARG A 212 -7.10 4.15 -11.84
C ARG A 212 -6.07 4.98 -12.59
N GLY A 213 -6.44 6.18 -12.98
CA GLY A 213 -5.59 7.08 -13.75
C GLY A 213 -4.28 7.46 -13.05
N LEU A 214 -3.31 7.86 -13.89
CA LEU A 214 -2.09 8.53 -13.48
C LEU A 214 -2.22 10.02 -13.84
N GLU A 215 -1.64 10.89 -13.04
CA GLU A 215 -1.61 12.33 -13.28
C GLU A 215 -0.21 12.88 -12.98
N VAL A 216 0.25 13.82 -13.78
CA VAL A 216 1.42 14.64 -13.45
C VAL A 216 0.90 16.02 -13.03
N TYR A 217 1.01 16.32 -11.74
CA TYR A 217 0.61 17.58 -11.15
C TYR A 217 1.83 18.34 -10.63
N LYS A 218 2.07 19.56 -11.09
CA LYS A 218 3.25 20.35 -10.73
C LYS A 218 4.57 19.58 -10.86
N ASN A 219 4.72 18.85 -11.95
CA ASN A 219 5.84 17.95 -12.24
C ASN A 219 5.97 16.74 -11.32
N LYS A 220 5.06 16.48 -10.40
CA LYS A 220 5.07 15.32 -9.50
C LYS A 220 4.05 14.28 -9.96
N LEU A 221 4.37 13.00 -9.81
CA LEU A 221 3.48 11.91 -10.23
C LEU A 221 2.46 11.56 -9.14
N ILE A 222 1.22 11.40 -9.56
CA ILE A 222 0.14 10.81 -8.76
C ILE A 222 -0.35 9.54 -9.46
N ALA A 223 -0.23 8.39 -8.82
CA ALA A 223 -0.90 7.16 -9.20
C ALA A 223 -2.12 6.98 -8.28
N TYR A 224 -3.34 7.16 -8.79
CA TYR A 224 -4.55 7.15 -7.95
C TYR A 224 -4.96 5.76 -7.45
N SER A 225 -4.62 4.69 -8.15
CA SER A 225 -4.68 3.31 -7.69
C SER A 225 -3.93 2.40 -8.66
N LEU A 226 -3.08 1.54 -8.14
CA LEU A 226 -2.38 0.52 -8.92
C LEU A 226 -3.13 -0.83 -8.93
N GLY A 227 -4.34 -0.89 -8.35
CA GLY A 227 -5.12 -2.13 -8.29
C GLY A 227 -4.54 -3.16 -7.32
N ASN A 228 -4.85 -4.44 -7.60
CA ASN A 228 -4.28 -5.57 -6.88
C ASN A 228 -2.98 -6.02 -7.55
N PHE A 229 -1.97 -6.43 -6.80
CA PHE A 229 -0.71 -6.87 -7.37
C PHE A 229 -0.45 -8.36 -7.11
N LEU A 230 -0.36 -8.75 -5.84
CA LEU A 230 -0.15 -10.15 -5.46
C LEU A 230 -1.15 -10.53 -4.38
N THR A 231 -2.23 -11.20 -4.77
CA THR A 231 -3.27 -11.71 -3.89
C THR A 231 -3.38 -13.22 -4.06
N TYR A 232 -3.29 -13.97 -2.96
CA TYR A 232 -3.34 -15.43 -3.01
C TYR A 232 -4.64 -15.95 -2.41
N GLY A 233 -5.40 -16.66 -3.23
CA GLY A 233 -6.64 -17.33 -2.87
C GLY A 233 -7.80 -16.39 -2.47
N ARG A 234 -9.03 -16.81 -2.71
CA ARG A 234 -10.29 -16.19 -2.26
C ARG A 234 -10.53 -14.70 -2.63
N PHE A 235 -9.71 -14.12 -3.47
CA PHE A 235 -9.89 -12.78 -4.01
C PHE A 235 -10.64 -12.85 -5.36
N ASN A 236 -11.48 -11.87 -5.64
CA ASN A 236 -12.09 -11.76 -6.96
C ASN A 236 -11.11 -11.06 -7.91
N LEU A 237 -10.41 -11.84 -8.73
CA LEU A 237 -9.45 -11.35 -9.72
C LEU A 237 -10.01 -11.40 -11.15
N ARG A 238 -11.34 -11.44 -11.33
CA ARG A 238 -11.97 -11.50 -12.66
C ARG A 238 -12.00 -10.10 -13.30
N GLY A 239 -11.73 -10.07 -14.61
CA GLY A 239 -11.74 -8.83 -15.40
C GLY A 239 -10.72 -7.82 -14.83
N VAL A 240 -11.09 -6.57 -14.79
CA VAL A 240 -10.21 -5.45 -14.36
C VAL A 240 -9.65 -5.58 -12.94
N SER A 241 -10.24 -6.43 -12.09
CA SER A 241 -9.71 -6.68 -10.73
C SER A 241 -8.48 -7.59 -10.73
N GLY A 242 -8.20 -8.27 -11.84
CA GLY A 242 -6.99 -9.08 -12.02
C GLY A 242 -5.85 -8.31 -12.69
N GLU A 243 -6.08 -7.09 -13.17
CA GLU A 243 -5.03 -6.23 -13.69
C GLU A 243 -4.07 -5.82 -12.57
N ALA A 244 -2.79 -6.08 -12.77
CA ALA A 244 -1.74 -5.93 -11.77
C ALA A 244 -0.53 -5.19 -12.37
N PRO A 245 -0.64 -3.90 -12.67
CA PRO A 245 0.47 -3.15 -13.22
C PRO A 245 1.59 -2.96 -12.17
N LEU A 246 2.83 -3.11 -12.63
CA LEU A 246 4.01 -2.61 -11.95
C LEU A 246 4.39 -1.31 -12.64
N LEU A 247 4.49 -0.23 -11.87
CA LEU A 247 4.84 1.09 -12.37
C LEU A 247 6.30 1.39 -12.04
N ASP A 248 7.14 1.44 -13.08
CA ASP A 248 8.52 1.91 -13.00
C ASP A 248 8.56 3.41 -13.29
N VAL A 249 9.18 4.20 -12.40
CA VAL A 249 9.18 5.66 -12.45
C VAL A 249 10.59 6.19 -12.26
N LYS A 250 10.99 7.14 -13.11
CA LYS A 250 12.21 7.90 -12.93
C LYS A 250 11.90 9.32 -12.49
N LEU A 251 12.48 9.70 -11.37
CA LEU A 251 12.43 11.06 -10.83
C LEU A 251 13.81 11.71 -10.99
N ASP A 252 13.83 13.05 -11.06
CA ASP A 252 15.07 13.80 -10.90
C ASP A 252 15.44 13.99 -9.41
N PRO A 253 16.61 14.56 -9.07
CA PRO A 253 16.99 14.80 -7.68
C PRO A 253 16.05 15.71 -6.90
N GLU A 254 15.27 16.54 -7.57
CA GLU A 254 14.25 17.41 -7.00
C GLU A 254 12.88 16.72 -6.87
N GLY A 255 12.81 15.41 -7.15
CA GLY A 255 11.59 14.61 -7.09
C GLY A 255 10.60 14.86 -8.23
N ASN A 256 11.01 15.54 -9.32
CA ASN A 256 10.12 15.73 -10.46
C ASN A 256 10.07 14.47 -11.34
N PHE A 257 8.87 14.19 -11.84
CA PHE A 257 8.64 13.08 -12.75
C PHE A 257 9.34 13.31 -14.10
N LEU A 258 10.22 12.43 -14.48
CA LEU A 258 10.91 12.45 -15.76
C LEU A 258 10.25 11.55 -16.79
N THR A 259 10.05 10.28 -16.42
CA THR A 259 9.46 9.27 -17.29
C THR A 259 8.93 8.10 -16.45
N GLY A 260 8.09 7.28 -17.05
CA GLY A 260 7.61 6.05 -16.41
C GLY A 260 7.26 4.98 -17.44
N GLN A 261 7.30 3.73 -16.99
CA GLN A 261 6.90 2.56 -17.76
C GLN A 261 5.90 1.76 -16.95
N ILE A 262 4.83 1.32 -17.60
CA ILE A 262 3.85 0.39 -17.03
C ILE A 262 4.18 -1.00 -17.55
N HIS A 263 4.58 -1.89 -16.64
CA HIS A 263 4.68 -3.32 -16.93
C HIS A 263 3.35 -3.96 -16.59
N SER A 264 2.67 -4.48 -17.61
CA SER A 264 1.32 -5.04 -17.46
C SER A 264 1.39 -6.50 -17.07
N PHE A 265 0.87 -6.81 -15.88
CA PHE A 265 0.66 -8.17 -15.40
C PHE A 265 -0.83 -8.44 -15.21
N TYR A 266 -1.18 -9.69 -15.16
CA TYR A 266 -2.53 -10.14 -14.86
C TYR A 266 -2.48 -11.31 -13.89
N GLN A 267 -3.16 -11.17 -12.76
CA GLN A 267 -3.28 -12.24 -11.78
C GLN A 267 -4.31 -13.26 -12.25
N SER A 268 -3.88 -14.49 -12.50
CA SER A 268 -4.77 -15.56 -12.89
C SER A 268 -5.47 -16.15 -11.67
N TYR A 269 -6.80 -16.20 -11.70
CA TYR A 269 -7.60 -16.86 -10.65
C TYR A 269 -7.32 -18.37 -10.55
N SER A 270 -6.82 -18.99 -11.64
CA SER A 270 -6.53 -20.43 -11.69
C SER A 270 -5.18 -20.82 -11.08
N LEU A 271 -4.33 -19.84 -10.77
CA LEU A 271 -2.99 -20.07 -10.22
C LEU A 271 -2.86 -19.65 -8.74
N GLY A 272 -3.94 -19.09 -8.17
CA GLY A 272 -4.01 -18.64 -6.77
C GLY A 272 -4.97 -19.47 -5.93
#